data_b401438d12e48a6603abfae478327caf
#
_entry.id   b401438d12e48a6603abfae478327caf
#
_cell.length_a   1.000
_cell.length_b   1.000
_cell.length_c   1.000
_cell.angle_alpha   90.00
_cell.angle_beta   90.00
_cell.angle_gamma   90.00
#
_symmetry.space_group_name_H-M   'P 1'
#
loop_
_entity.id
_entity.type
_entity.pdbx_description
1 polymer ?
#
loop_
_entity_poly.entity_id
_entity_poly.type
_entity_poly.pdbx_seq_one_letter_code
_entity_poly.pdbx_strand_id
1 'polypeptide(L)'
;MSGEKTEQPTPKKIRDARKKGQVAKSKEVVSTTLIVALSAMLMGLSDYYFEHLSRLMLIPAEQSYLPFSQALSYVVDNVLLEFFYLCFPLLTVAALMAIASHVVQYGFLISGEAIKPDIKKINPIEGAKRIFSIKSLVEFLKSILKVVLLSILIWIIIKGNLVTLLQLPTCGIECITPLLGQILRQL
;
A
#
# COMPACT_ATOMS: atom_id res chain seq x y z
N MET A 1 -25.73 -34.86 6.88
CA MET A 1 -24.59 -35.53 6.21
C MET A 1 -24.26 -34.70 4.99
N SER A 2 -23.29 -33.78 5.10
CA SER A 2 -22.78 -33.01 3.95
C SER A 2 -21.69 -33.83 3.29
N GLY A 3 -22.04 -34.52 2.17
CA GLY A 3 -21.08 -35.26 1.38
C GLY A 3 -19.92 -34.35 0.97
N GLU A 4 -18.69 -34.70 1.33
CA GLU A 4 -17.48 -34.09 0.84
C GLU A 4 -17.51 -34.15 -0.69
N LYS A 5 -17.46 -32.97 -1.32
CA LYS A 5 -17.31 -32.87 -2.77
C LYS A 5 -15.88 -33.29 -3.14
N THR A 6 -15.66 -34.55 -3.36
CA THR A 6 -14.38 -35.18 -3.72
C THR A 6 -14.05 -35.04 -5.21
N GLU A 7 -14.98 -34.59 -6.05
CA GLU A 7 -14.75 -34.45 -7.49
C GLU A 7 -14.17 -33.08 -7.87
N GLN A 8 -13.13 -33.09 -8.69
CA GLN A 8 -12.54 -31.91 -9.25
C GLN A 8 -13.54 -31.16 -10.16
N PRO A 9 -13.57 -29.82 -10.15
CA PRO A 9 -14.50 -29.06 -10.98
C PRO A 9 -14.25 -29.29 -12.46
N THR A 10 -15.30 -29.59 -13.21
CA THR A 10 -15.23 -29.81 -14.66
C THR A 10 -14.71 -28.55 -15.40
N PRO A 11 -14.02 -28.69 -16.53
CA PRO A 11 -13.50 -27.57 -17.32
C PRO A 11 -14.58 -26.52 -17.68
N LYS A 12 -15.82 -26.99 -17.93
CA LYS A 12 -16.97 -26.11 -18.20
C LYS A 12 -17.27 -25.23 -16.98
N LYS A 13 -17.28 -25.77 -15.77
CA LYS A 13 -17.57 -25.05 -14.53
C LYS A 13 -16.49 -24.00 -14.22
N ILE A 14 -15.21 -24.31 -14.51
CA ILE A 14 -14.10 -23.36 -14.38
C ILE A 14 -14.26 -22.20 -15.36
N ARG A 15 -14.64 -22.47 -16.61
CA ARG A 15 -14.86 -21.44 -17.63
C ARG A 15 -16.03 -20.52 -17.28
N ASP A 16 -17.12 -21.09 -16.77
CA ASP A 16 -18.29 -20.33 -16.36
C ASP A 16 -18.00 -19.46 -15.11
N ALA A 17 -17.22 -19.97 -14.16
CA ALA A 17 -16.73 -19.19 -13.03
C ALA A 17 -15.85 -18.01 -13.47
N ARG A 18 -14.95 -18.23 -14.45
CA ARG A 18 -14.14 -17.15 -15.06
C ARG A 18 -15.00 -16.08 -15.70
N LYS A 19 -16.03 -16.45 -16.47
CA LYS A 19 -16.98 -15.49 -17.07
C LYS A 19 -17.68 -14.62 -16.04
N LYS A 20 -17.96 -15.17 -14.85
CA LYS A 20 -18.55 -14.46 -13.70
C LYS A 20 -17.53 -13.66 -12.88
N GLY A 21 -16.25 -13.61 -13.30
CA GLY A 21 -15.19 -12.93 -12.55
C GLY A 21 -14.75 -13.64 -11.27
N GLN A 22 -15.15 -14.92 -11.08
CA GLN A 22 -14.78 -15.73 -9.93
C GLN A 22 -13.47 -16.47 -10.24
N VAL A 23 -12.35 -15.85 -9.89
CA VAL A 23 -11.00 -16.40 -10.06
C VAL A 23 -10.30 -16.50 -8.71
N ALA A 24 -9.44 -17.52 -8.58
CA ALA A 24 -8.56 -17.61 -7.42
C ALA A 24 -7.53 -16.47 -7.51
N LYS A 25 -7.56 -15.56 -6.53
CA LYS A 25 -6.62 -14.45 -6.43
C LYS A 25 -6.03 -14.39 -5.03
N SER A 26 -4.73 -14.15 -4.97
CA SER A 26 -4.05 -13.88 -3.71
C SER A 26 -3.91 -12.38 -3.51
N LYS A 27 -4.49 -11.87 -2.43
CA LYS A 27 -4.31 -10.46 -2.02
C LYS A 27 -2.86 -10.19 -1.60
N GLU A 28 -2.22 -11.16 -0.99
CA GLU A 28 -0.84 -11.08 -0.49
C GLU A 28 0.15 -10.83 -1.63
N VAL A 29 0.00 -11.52 -2.77
CA VAL A 29 0.86 -11.31 -3.95
C VAL A 29 0.77 -9.87 -4.45
N VAL A 30 -0.45 -9.34 -4.58
CA VAL A 30 -0.66 -7.95 -5.03
C VAL A 30 -0.03 -6.97 -4.05
N SER A 31 -0.28 -7.14 -2.75
CA SER A 31 0.26 -6.24 -1.71
C SER A 31 1.79 -6.28 -1.67
N THR A 32 2.38 -7.48 -1.73
CA THR A 32 3.85 -7.63 -1.72
C THR A 32 4.47 -6.99 -2.96
N THR A 33 3.90 -7.23 -4.14
CA THR A 33 4.40 -6.62 -5.39
C THR A 33 4.33 -5.10 -5.33
N LEU A 34 3.24 -4.54 -4.80
CA LEU A 34 3.10 -3.08 -4.62
C LEU A 34 4.15 -2.53 -3.65
N ILE A 35 4.34 -3.17 -2.49
CA ILE A 35 5.32 -2.73 -1.49
C ILE A 35 6.72 -2.73 -2.09
N VAL A 36 7.12 -3.83 -2.75
CA VAL A 36 8.44 -3.93 -3.36
C VAL A 36 8.64 -2.88 -4.45
N ALA A 37 7.65 -2.70 -5.34
CA ALA A 37 7.75 -1.75 -6.44
C ALA A 37 7.82 -0.30 -5.95
N LEU A 38 6.96 0.08 -4.98
CA LEU A 38 6.97 1.43 -4.41
C LEU A 38 8.24 1.70 -3.60
N SER A 39 8.74 0.72 -2.85
CA SER A 39 10.01 0.85 -2.14
C SER A 39 11.19 1.02 -3.10
N ALA A 40 11.26 0.22 -4.15
CA ALA A 40 12.31 0.34 -5.17
C ALA A 40 12.25 1.70 -5.89
N MET A 41 11.04 2.18 -6.19
CA MET A 41 10.83 3.51 -6.79
C MET A 41 11.31 4.63 -5.85
N LEU A 42 10.90 4.61 -4.58
CA LEU A 42 11.31 5.61 -3.59
C LEU A 42 12.84 5.61 -3.39
N MET A 43 13.48 4.43 -3.38
CA MET A 43 14.93 4.33 -3.30
C MET A 43 15.62 4.87 -4.56
N GLY A 44 15.08 4.54 -5.75
CA GLY A 44 15.67 4.97 -7.03
C GLY A 44 15.46 6.45 -7.35
N LEU A 45 14.39 7.05 -6.82
CA LEU A 45 14.04 8.46 -7.03
C LEU A 45 14.13 9.28 -5.74
N SER A 46 14.99 8.88 -4.81
CA SER A 46 15.16 9.55 -3.51
C SER A 46 15.45 11.03 -3.64
N ASP A 47 16.36 11.41 -4.54
CA ASP A 47 16.73 12.81 -4.76
C ASP A 47 15.56 13.64 -5.29
N TYR A 48 14.79 13.08 -6.22
CA TYR A 48 13.57 13.70 -6.74
C TYR A 48 12.56 13.98 -5.62
N TYR A 49 12.28 12.98 -4.77
CA TYR A 49 11.34 13.14 -3.67
C TYR A 49 11.85 14.12 -2.61
N PHE A 50 13.14 14.08 -2.32
CA PHE A 50 13.76 15.01 -1.37
C PHE A 50 13.68 16.47 -1.88
N GLU A 51 13.95 16.72 -3.16
CA GLU A 51 13.85 18.03 -3.76
C GLU A 51 12.44 18.60 -3.68
N HIS A 52 11.42 17.83 -4.16
CA HIS A 52 10.03 18.28 -4.15
C HIS A 52 9.48 18.44 -2.72
N LEU A 53 9.86 17.58 -1.79
CA LEU A 53 9.48 17.70 -0.39
C LEU A 53 10.10 18.95 0.27
N SER A 54 11.36 19.25 -0.04
CA SER A 54 12.05 20.44 0.43
C SER A 54 11.40 21.71 -0.13
N ARG A 55 11.07 21.73 -1.41
CA ARG A 55 10.33 22.86 -2.03
C ARG A 55 8.99 23.10 -1.36
N LEU A 56 8.23 22.02 -1.09
CA LEU A 56 6.94 22.09 -0.42
C LEU A 56 7.05 22.77 0.95
N MET A 57 8.14 22.55 1.68
CA MET A 57 8.39 23.21 2.96
C MET A 57 8.88 24.66 2.83
N LEU A 58 9.63 24.98 1.77
CA LEU A 58 10.21 26.30 1.57
C LEU A 58 9.21 27.31 0.98
N ILE A 59 8.27 26.89 0.13
CA ILE A 59 7.28 27.75 -0.50
C ILE A 59 6.57 28.71 0.48
N PRO A 60 6.00 28.25 1.62
CA PRO A 60 5.37 29.14 2.58
C PRO A 60 6.37 30.09 3.28
N ALA A 61 7.60 29.62 3.52
CA ALA A 61 8.62 30.41 4.19
C ALA A 61 9.12 31.57 3.33
N GLU A 62 9.32 31.33 2.03
CA GLU A 62 9.78 32.33 1.07
C GLU A 62 8.76 33.46 0.85
N GLN A 63 7.47 33.19 1.04
CA GLN A 63 6.39 34.17 0.84
C GLN A 63 5.95 34.86 2.13
N SER A 64 6.66 34.64 3.24
CA SER A 64 6.29 35.17 4.57
C SER A 64 6.31 36.68 4.68
N TYR A 65 7.00 37.40 3.77
CA TYR A 65 7.07 38.86 3.72
C TYR A 65 5.95 39.52 2.93
N LEU A 66 5.13 38.77 2.20
CA LEU A 66 4.03 39.30 1.41
C LEU A 66 2.74 39.47 2.24
N PRO A 67 1.84 40.40 1.83
CA PRO A 67 0.50 40.47 2.41
C PRO A 67 -0.22 39.10 2.30
N PHE A 68 -0.92 38.70 3.35
CA PHE A 68 -1.55 37.37 3.47
C PHE A 68 -2.40 36.99 2.25
N SER A 69 -3.19 37.92 1.71
CA SER A 69 -4.07 37.63 0.55
C SER A 69 -3.30 37.26 -0.72
N GLN A 70 -2.13 37.88 -0.93
CA GLN A 70 -1.27 37.58 -2.09
C GLN A 70 -0.44 36.32 -1.86
N ALA A 71 0.14 36.19 -0.67
CA ALA A 71 0.88 35.00 -0.27
C ALA A 71 0.03 33.73 -0.32
N LEU A 72 -1.22 33.79 0.13
CA LEU A 72 -2.11 32.62 0.20
C LEU A 72 -2.37 32.02 -1.19
N SER A 73 -2.73 32.83 -2.19
CA SER A 73 -2.99 32.33 -3.55
C SER A 73 -1.75 31.65 -4.13
N TYR A 74 -0.59 32.34 -4.04
CA TYR A 74 0.66 31.80 -4.55
C TYR A 74 1.06 30.48 -3.87
N VAL A 75 0.97 30.45 -2.52
CA VAL A 75 1.33 29.27 -1.74
C VAL A 75 0.41 28.10 -2.07
N VAL A 76 -0.90 28.32 -2.16
CA VAL A 76 -1.86 27.26 -2.47
C VAL A 76 -1.60 26.66 -3.85
N ASP A 77 -1.41 27.49 -4.87
CA ASP A 77 -1.19 27.01 -6.25
C ASP A 77 0.12 26.20 -6.36
N ASN A 78 1.20 26.70 -5.76
CA ASN A 78 2.50 26.00 -5.81
C ASN A 78 2.54 24.75 -4.93
N VAL A 79 1.92 24.76 -3.75
CA VAL A 79 1.82 23.58 -2.89
C VAL A 79 0.98 22.48 -3.56
N LEU A 80 -0.12 22.83 -4.23
CA LEU A 80 -0.91 21.87 -4.99
C LEU A 80 -0.12 21.26 -6.16
N LEU A 81 0.67 22.07 -6.83
CA LEU A 81 1.53 21.59 -7.93
C LEU A 81 2.62 20.65 -7.42
N GLU A 82 3.33 21.00 -6.35
CA GLU A 82 4.35 20.14 -5.73
C GLU A 82 3.73 18.85 -5.18
N PHE A 83 2.55 18.93 -4.59
CA PHE A 83 1.80 17.75 -4.15
C PHE A 83 1.45 16.81 -5.31
N PHE A 84 1.07 17.40 -6.47
CA PHE A 84 0.84 16.61 -7.67
C PHE A 84 2.11 15.90 -8.15
N TYR A 85 3.26 16.59 -8.18
CA TYR A 85 4.54 15.98 -8.53
C TYR A 85 4.94 14.84 -7.59
N LEU A 86 4.65 14.94 -6.30
CA LEU A 86 4.91 13.88 -5.34
C LEU A 86 3.95 12.69 -5.50
N CYS A 87 2.67 12.94 -5.68
CA CYS A 87 1.65 11.89 -5.70
C CYS A 87 1.54 11.18 -7.05
N PHE A 88 1.68 11.89 -8.17
CA PHE A 88 1.42 11.34 -9.49
C PHE A 88 2.32 10.13 -9.85
N PRO A 89 3.64 10.17 -9.65
CA PRO A 89 4.50 9.02 -9.92
C PRO A 89 4.13 7.80 -9.05
N LEU A 90 3.83 8.03 -7.75
CA LEU A 90 3.42 6.96 -6.82
C LEU A 90 2.14 6.28 -7.28
N LEU A 91 1.12 7.07 -7.64
CA LEU A 91 -0.16 6.55 -8.12
C LEU A 91 0.00 5.81 -9.45
N THR A 92 0.83 6.33 -10.35
CA THR A 92 1.08 5.70 -11.65
C THR A 92 1.74 4.33 -11.48
N VAL A 93 2.81 4.25 -10.68
CA VAL A 93 3.50 2.97 -10.42
C VAL A 93 2.57 2.01 -9.68
N ALA A 94 1.82 2.48 -8.67
CA ALA A 94 0.87 1.65 -7.95
C ALA A 94 -0.21 1.08 -8.88
N ALA A 95 -0.78 1.89 -9.77
CA ALA A 95 -1.80 1.45 -10.72
C ALA A 95 -1.24 0.43 -11.73
N LEU A 96 -0.06 0.69 -12.31
CA LEU A 96 0.58 -0.21 -13.26
C LEU A 96 0.92 -1.55 -12.60
N MET A 97 1.51 -1.53 -11.40
CA MET A 97 1.89 -2.75 -10.69
C MET A 97 0.68 -3.54 -10.19
N ALA A 98 -0.40 -2.88 -9.78
CA ALA A 98 -1.65 -3.55 -9.45
C ALA A 98 -2.24 -4.28 -10.66
N ILE A 99 -2.31 -3.60 -11.82
CA ILE A 99 -2.78 -4.21 -13.07
C ILE A 99 -1.88 -5.38 -13.46
N ALA A 100 -0.57 -5.20 -13.47
CA ALA A 100 0.40 -6.24 -13.80
C ALA A 100 0.25 -7.46 -12.88
N SER A 101 0.16 -7.26 -11.57
CA SER A 101 -0.04 -8.33 -10.59
C SER A 101 -1.31 -9.12 -10.83
N HIS A 102 -2.39 -8.44 -11.22
CA HIS A 102 -3.64 -9.11 -11.57
C HIS A 102 -3.53 -9.89 -12.87
N VAL A 103 -2.92 -9.31 -13.90
CA VAL A 103 -2.73 -10.00 -15.18
C VAL A 103 -1.84 -11.23 -15.03
N VAL A 104 -0.79 -11.17 -14.23
CA VAL A 104 0.09 -12.31 -13.96
C VAL A 104 -0.63 -13.44 -13.19
N GLN A 105 -1.54 -13.10 -12.26
CA GLN A 105 -2.21 -14.12 -11.43
C GLN A 105 -3.27 -14.93 -12.20
N TYR A 106 -4.07 -14.32 -13.05
CA TYR A 106 -5.21 -15.01 -13.69
C TYR A 106 -5.38 -14.67 -15.18
N GLY A 107 -4.43 -13.95 -15.76
CA GLY A 107 -4.47 -13.53 -17.16
C GLY A 107 -5.40 -12.32 -17.39
N PHE A 108 -5.51 -11.94 -18.64
CA PHE A 108 -6.40 -10.86 -19.04
C PHE A 108 -7.86 -11.34 -18.98
N LEU A 109 -8.59 -10.85 -17.97
CA LEU A 109 -9.98 -11.25 -17.73
C LEU A 109 -10.90 -10.03 -17.76
N ILE A 110 -11.66 -9.87 -18.84
CA ILE A 110 -12.73 -8.87 -18.93
C ILE A 110 -14.05 -9.60 -18.71
N SER A 111 -14.64 -9.45 -17.53
CA SER A 111 -15.93 -10.05 -17.20
C SER A 111 -17.03 -8.98 -17.22
N GLY A 112 -17.76 -8.89 -18.32
CA GLY A 112 -18.91 -7.99 -18.44
C GLY A 112 -20.04 -8.31 -17.46
N GLU A 113 -20.16 -9.56 -17.01
CA GLU A 113 -21.16 -9.95 -16.00
C GLU A 113 -20.82 -9.44 -14.59
N ALA A 114 -19.54 -9.24 -14.28
CA ALA A 114 -19.12 -8.71 -12.97
C ALA A 114 -19.49 -7.23 -12.79
N ILE A 115 -19.63 -6.49 -13.91
CA ILE A 115 -19.91 -5.05 -13.91
C ILE A 115 -21.43 -4.78 -13.84
N LYS A 116 -22.27 -5.78 -14.15
CA LYS A 116 -23.73 -5.59 -14.09
C LYS A 116 -24.17 -5.27 -12.65
N PRO A 117 -24.94 -4.20 -12.46
CA PRO A 117 -25.50 -3.87 -11.15
C PRO A 117 -26.44 -4.99 -10.71
N ASP A 118 -26.13 -5.60 -9.58
CA ASP A 118 -26.94 -6.65 -8.97
C ASP A 118 -27.45 -6.14 -7.62
N ILE A 119 -28.76 -5.92 -7.53
CA ILE A 119 -29.43 -5.40 -6.33
C ILE A 119 -29.16 -6.28 -5.11
N LYS A 120 -28.95 -7.60 -5.32
CA LYS A 120 -28.59 -8.52 -4.23
C LYS A 120 -27.24 -8.20 -3.60
N LYS A 121 -26.30 -7.60 -4.35
CA LYS A 121 -24.98 -7.20 -3.83
C LYS A 121 -25.04 -5.94 -2.95
N ILE A 122 -26.14 -5.17 -3.02
CA ILE A 122 -26.35 -3.92 -2.28
C ILE A 122 -27.12 -4.18 -0.96
N ASN A 123 -27.58 -5.41 -0.73
CA ASN A 123 -28.31 -5.74 0.49
C ASN A 123 -27.40 -5.62 1.73
N PRO A 124 -27.68 -4.67 2.66
CA PRO A 124 -26.85 -4.44 3.84
C PRO A 124 -26.81 -5.63 4.80
N ILE A 125 -27.86 -6.44 4.84
CA ILE A 125 -27.93 -7.64 5.69
C ILE A 125 -26.96 -8.70 5.20
N GLU A 126 -26.87 -8.94 3.89
CA GLU A 126 -25.89 -9.86 3.31
C GLU A 126 -24.46 -9.32 3.45
N GLY A 127 -24.30 -7.99 3.37
CA GLY A 127 -23.05 -7.30 3.65
C GLY A 127 -22.56 -7.56 5.08
N ALA A 128 -23.41 -7.35 6.07
CA ALA A 128 -23.11 -7.62 7.49
C ALA A 128 -22.78 -9.09 7.73
N LYS A 129 -23.55 -10.03 7.18
CA LYS A 129 -23.28 -11.48 7.29
C LYS A 129 -21.93 -11.87 6.67
N ARG A 130 -21.50 -11.18 5.61
CA ARG A 130 -20.18 -11.42 4.98
C ARG A 130 -19.05 -10.89 5.86
N ILE A 131 -19.23 -9.74 6.52
CA ILE A 131 -18.25 -9.16 7.45
C ILE A 131 -18.05 -10.09 8.65
N PHE A 132 -19.14 -10.62 9.23
CA PHE A 132 -19.12 -11.56 10.36
C PHE A 132 -18.97 -13.04 9.94
N SER A 133 -18.42 -13.30 8.78
CA SER A 133 -18.17 -14.69 8.34
C SER A 133 -16.93 -15.26 9.02
N ILE A 134 -16.89 -16.60 9.20
CA ILE A 134 -15.73 -17.34 9.75
C ILE A 134 -14.46 -17.01 8.94
N LYS A 135 -14.59 -16.84 7.63
CA LYS A 135 -13.48 -16.46 6.75
C LYS A 135 -12.91 -15.10 7.12
N SER A 136 -13.78 -14.11 7.37
CA SER A 136 -13.37 -12.77 7.77
C SER A 136 -12.70 -12.78 9.15
N LEU A 137 -13.20 -13.60 10.08
CA LEU A 137 -12.60 -13.78 11.40
C LEU A 137 -11.19 -14.38 11.31
N VAL A 138 -10.97 -15.37 10.46
CA VAL A 138 -9.65 -15.95 10.23
C VAL A 138 -8.69 -14.94 9.59
N GLU A 139 -9.15 -14.13 8.63
CA GLU A 139 -8.34 -13.06 8.03
C GLU A 139 -7.98 -11.99 9.07
N PHE A 140 -8.91 -11.63 9.95
CA PHE A 140 -8.70 -10.71 11.06
C PHE A 140 -7.67 -11.23 12.05
N LEU A 141 -7.78 -12.50 12.47
CA LEU A 141 -6.82 -13.12 13.38
C LEU A 141 -5.40 -13.17 12.80
N LYS A 142 -5.28 -13.51 11.50
CA LYS A 142 -4.00 -13.44 10.79
C LYS A 142 -3.42 -12.02 10.77
N SER A 143 -4.26 -11.00 10.59
CA SER A 143 -3.82 -9.60 10.60
C SER A 143 -3.32 -9.17 11.98
N ILE A 144 -4.03 -9.56 13.05
CA ILE A 144 -3.57 -9.33 14.43
C ILE A 144 -2.22 -9.98 14.67
N LEU A 145 -2.05 -11.25 14.27
CA LEU A 145 -0.79 -11.97 14.44
C LEU A 145 0.36 -11.24 13.72
N LYS A 146 0.15 -10.76 12.49
CA LYS A 146 1.14 -9.96 11.75
C LYS A 146 1.52 -8.68 12.50
N VAL A 147 0.52 -7.95 13.01
CA VAL A 147 0.76 -6.70 13.76
C VAL A 147 1.55 -6.97 15.04
N VAL A 148 1.19 -8.01 15.78
CA VAL A 148 1.89 -8.41 17.01
C VAL A 148 3.34 -8.77 16.71
N LEU A 149 3.59 -9.61 15.69
CA LEU A 149 4.94 -9.98 15.28
C LEU A 149 5.78 -8.76 14.87
N LEU A 150 5.22 -7.86 14.05
CA LEU A 150 5.89 -6.63 13.65
C LEU A 150 6.17 -5.72 14.84
N SER A 151 5.23 -5.59 15.79
CA SER A 151 5.42 -4.79 17.00
C SER A 151 6.54 -5.32 17.87
N ILE A 152 6.62 -6.65 18.03
CA ILE A 152 7.71 -7.30 18.77
C ILE A 152 9.05 -7.04 18.07
N LEU A 153 9.09 -7.17 16.76
CA LEU A 153 10.30 -6.97 15.96
C LEU A 153 10.79 -5.52 16.07
N ILE A 154 9.89 -4.54 15.92
CA ILE A 154 10.19 -3.11 16.10
C ILE A 154 10.69 -2.85 17.53
N TRP A 155 10.06 -3.43 18.54
CA TRP A 155 10.48 -3.31 19.93
C TRP A 155 11.91 -3.81 20.17
N ILE A 156 12.26 -4.97 19.60
CA ILE A 156 13.61 -5.54 19.70
C ILE A 156 14.62 -4.62 19.03
N ILE A 157 14.32 -4.10 17.83
CA ILE A 157 15.20 -3.20 17.09
C ILE A 157 15.41 -1.89 17.86
N ILE A 158 14.34 -1.27 18.36
CA ILE A 158 14.44 -0.02 19.14
C ILE A 158 15.27 -0.25 20.40
N LYS A 159 15.00 -1.32 21.13
CA LYS A 159 15.72 -1.63 22.36
C LYS A 159 17.21 -1.91 22.12
N GLY A 160 17.53 -2.62 21.04
CA GLY A 160 18.91 -2.93 20.65
C GLY A 160 19.72 -1.72 20.20
N ASN A 161 19.05 -0.70 19.65
CA ASN A 161 19.72 0.48 19.06
C ASN A 161 19.37 1.79 19.81
N LEU A 162 18.82 1.71 21.01
CA LEU A 162 18.31 2.88 21.75
C LEU A 162 19.40 3.97 21.96
N VAL A 163 20.61 3.56 22.33
CA VAL A 163 21.73 4.50 22.56
C VAL A 163 22.09 5.22 21.26
N THR A 164 22.19 4.50 20.16
CA THR A 164 22.52 5.07 18.85
C THR A 164 21.39 6.00 18.34
N LEU A 165 20.13 5.63 18.58
CA LEU A 165 18.97 6.47 18.25
C LEU A 165 18.96 7.79 19.04
N LEU A 166 19.34 7.75 20.32
CA LEU A 166 19.43 8.96 21.16
C LEU A 166 20.61 9.86 20.77
N GLN A 167 21.62 9.33 20.10
CA GLN A 167 22.78 10.10 19.61
C GLN A 167 22.55 10.72 18.22
N LEU A 168 21.50 10.33 17.48
CA LEU A 168 21.16 10.87 16.16
C LEU A 168 21.10 12.40 16.11
N PRO A 169 20.48 13.11 17.07
CA PRO A 169 20.41 14.56 17.04
C PRO A 169 21.78 15.25 17.12
N THR A 170 22.78 14.59 17.72
CA THR A 170 24.13 15.14 17.89
C THR A 170 25.08 14.79 16.74
N CYS A 171 24.81 13.72 16.04
CA CYS A 171 25.69 13.15 15.01
C CYS A 171 25.28 13.58 13.57
N GLY A 172 24.04 14.05 13.37
CA GLY A 172 23.55 14.45 12.06
C GLY A 172 23.22 13.29 11.10
N ILE A 173 23.03 13.65 9.82
CA ILE A 173 22.60 12.70 8.77
C ILE A 173 23.62 11.60 8.49
N GLU A 174 24.89 11.85 8.73
CA GLU A 174 25.97 10.89 8.46
C GLU A 174 25.90 9.59 9.30
N CYS A 175 25.24 9.65 10.47
CA CYS A 175 25.03 8.48 11.32
C CYS A 175 23.84 7.59 10.90
N ILE A 176 22.97 8.06 10.03
CA ILE A 176 21.79 7.31 9.58
C ILE A 176 22.22 6.09 8.73
N THR A 177 23.18 6.28 7.85
CA THR A 177 23.64 5.22 6.93
C THR A 177 24.22 3.99 7.65
N PRO A 178 25.16 4.12 8.61
CA PRO A 178 25.67 2.96 9.35
C PRO A 178 24.60 2.32 10.25
N LEU A 179 23.68 3.12 10.80
CA LEU A 179 22.57 2.64 11.64
C LEU A 179 21.58 1.79 10.84
N LEU A 180 21.20 2.24 9.64
CA LEU A 180 20.39 1.45 8.72
C LEU A 180 21.08 0.14 8.33
N GLY A 181 22.38 0.19 8.08
CA GLY A 181 23.18 -1.02 7.79
C GLY A 181 23.22 -2.01 8.95
N GLN A 182 23.26 -1.55 10.20
CA GLN A 182 23.18 -2.41 11.38
C GLN A 182 21.79 -3.03 11.56
N ILE A 183 20.74 -2.24 11.40
CA ILE A 183 19.35 -2.71 11.49
C ILE A 183 19.05 -3.76 10.42
N LEU A 184 19.49 -3.52 9.18
CA LEU A 184 19.32 -4.47 8.08
C LEU A 184 20.06 -5.79 8.26
N ARG A 185 21.17 -5.81 9.01
CA ARG A 185 21.89 -7.05 9.34
C ARG A 185 21.26 -7.83 10.49
N GLN A 186 20.41 -7.20 11.29
CA GLN A 186 19.70 -7.82 12.41
C GLN A 186 18.32 -8.39 12.01
N LEU A 187 17.82 -8.03 10.82
CA LEU A 187 16.61 -8.57 10.19
C LEU A 187 16.90 -9.81 9.35
#